data_a745dbad1447bf0fe96c6340913f0230
#
_entry.id   a745dbad1447bf0fe96c6340913f0230
#
_cell.length_a   1.000
_cell.length_b   1.000
_cell.length_c   1.000
_cell.angle_alpha   90.00
_cell.angle_beta   90.00
_cell.angle_gamma   90.00
#
_symmetry.space_group_name_H-M   'P 1'
#
loop_
_entity.id
_entity.type
_entity.pdbx_description
1 polymer ?
#
loop_
_entity_poly.entity_id
_entity_poly.type
_entity_poly.pdbx_seq_one_letter_code
_entity_poly.pdbx_strand_id
1 'polypeptide(L)'
;MALRRRPPTDPMTRGLISAARSSALTRRSLFGTAALGGAAAALSACAPPPPPSGGVASLVLPEDLSDTDKVVRWANWTAYLDYDEETKKYPTLERFIAETGIRAEYTEDIEDNDAYFNKIAPQLRAGQDIGRDIFTFTDWMANRMIRDQLCQPLELITMPNAP
;
A
#
# COMPACT_ATOMS: atom_id res chain seq x y z
N MET A 1 14.75 32.40 12.22
CA MET A 1 16.07 32.81 11.68
C MET A 1 16.32 31.97 10.41
N ALA A 2 16.12 32.54 9.23
CA ALA A 2 16.21 31.79 7.96
C ALA A 2 17.68 31.78 7.50
N LEU A 3 18.26 30.57 7.40
CA LEU A 3 19.62 30.37 6.88
C LEU A 3 19.66 30.76 5.39
N ARG A 4 20.25 31.92 5.06
CA ARG A 4 20.57 32.28 3.67
C ARG A 4 21.66 31.33 3.16
N ARG A 5 21.29 30.40 2.30
CA ARG A 5 22.26 29.56 1.57
C ARG A 5 23.09 30.45 0.65
N ARG A 6 24.41 30.39 0.79
CA ARG A 6 25.34 31.08 -0.11
C ARG A 6 25.18 30.52 -1.55
N PRO A 7 25.20 31.39 -2.55
CA PRO A 7 25.15 30.94 -3.96
C PRO A 7 26.43 30.12 -4.29
N PRO A 8 26.33 29.12 -5.18
CA PRO A 8 27.48 28.32 -5.58
C PRO A 8 28.56 29.20 -6.25
N THR A 9 29.81 28.92 -5.96
CA THR A 9 30.98 29.65 -6.51
C THR A 9 31.34 29.25 -7.91
N ASP A 10 30.96 28.04 -8.35
CA ASP A 10 31.25 27.51 -9.67
C ASP A 10 30.43 28.20 -10.78
N PRO A 11 31.11 28.75 -11.82
CA PRO A 11 30.43 29.49 -12.90
C PRO A 11 29.49 28.62 -13.74
N MET A 12 29.78 27.33 -13.88
CA MET A 12 28.94 26.40 -14.64
C MET A 12 27.61 26.12 -13.91
N THR A 13 27.68 25.93 -12.59
CA THR A 13 26.49 25.76 -11.73
C THR A 13 25.63 27.02 -11.68
N ARG A 14 26.24 28.21 -11.68
CA ARG A 14 25.48 29.47 -11.79
C ARG A 14 24.78 29.62 -13.13
N GLY A 15 25.42 29.22 -14.23
CA GLY A 15 24.84 29.21 -15.56
C GLY A 15 23.60 28.31 -15.65
N LEU A 16 23.67 27.09 -15.11
CA LEU A 16 22.57 26.16 -15.07
C LEU A 16 21.38 26.66 -14.23
N ILE A 17 21.66 27.27 -13.08
CA ILE A 17 20.61 27.86 -12.21
C ILE A 17 19.94 29.05 -12.88
N SER A 18 20.71 29.91 -13.62
CA SER A 18 20.13 31.03 -14.35
C SER A 18 19.29 30.56 -15.54
N ALA A 19 19.74 29.54 -16.28
CA ALA A 19 18.98 28.95 -17.37
C ALA A 19 17.68 28.29 -16.88
N ALA A 20 17.71 27.58 -15.76
CA ALA A 20 16.52 26.99 -15.13
C ALA A 20 15.52 28.05 -14.66
N ARG A 21 15.97 29.22 -14.23
CA ARG A 21 15.09 30.35 -13.82
C ARG A 21 14.50 31.09 -15.02
N SER A 22 15.22 31.18 -16.13
CA SER A 22 14.74 31.84 -17.36
C SER A 22 13.79 30.96 -18.17
N SER A 23 13.85 29.65 -17.99
CA SER A 23 12.94 28.66 -18.61
C SER A 23 11.65 28.40 -17.81
N ALA A 24 11.34 29.23 -16.81
CA ALA A 24 10.06 29.17 -16.12
C ALA A 24 8.93 29.51 -17.11
N LEU A 25 8.42 28.47 -17.76
CA LEU A 25 7.24 28.56 -18.63
C LEU A 25 6.07 29.04 -17.77
N THR A 26 5.69 30.28 -17.94
CA THR A 26 4.48 30.83 -17.29
C THR A 26 3.26 30.13 -17.90
N ARG A 27 2.27 29.80 -17.07
CA ARG A 27 1.01 29.17 -17.49
C ARG A 27 0.30 29.91 -18.65
N ARG A 28 0.67 31.16 -18.92
CA ARG A 28 0.15 31.97 -20.03
C ARG A 28 0.77 31.64 -21.40
N SER A 29 1.98 31.06 -21.46
CA SER A 29 2.62 30.69 -22.74
C SER A 29 2.09 29.38 -23.32
N LEU A 30 1.37 28.58 -22.53
CA LEU A 30 0.79 27.31 -23.00
C LEU A 30 -0.49 27.50 -23.84
N PHE A 31 -1.15 28.66 -23.77
CA PHE A 31 -2.40 28.92 -24.52
C PHE A 31 -2.19 29.69 -25.84
N GLY A 32 -0.94 30.07 -26.18
CA GLY A 32 -0.62 30.89 -27.37
C GLY A 32 -0.32 30.16 -28.66
N THR A 33 -0.19 28.83 -28.66
CA THR A 33 0.23 28.04 -29.83
C THR A 33 -0.81 27.05 -30.37
N ALA A 34 -2.09 27.28 -30.13
CA ALA A 34 -3.19 26.44 -30.61
C ALA A 34 -3.63 26.76 -32.07
N ALA A 35 -2.81 27.47 -32.85
CA ALA A 35 -3.23 27.94 -34.18
C ALA A 35 -2.31 27.55 -35.33
N LEU A 36 -1.57 26.43 -35.28
CA LEU A 36 -0.89 25.89 -36.49
C LEU A 36 -0.74 24.37 -36.38
N GLY A 37 -1.60 23.64 -37.09
CA GLY A 37 -1.26 22.41 -37.80
C GLY A 37 -1.41 21.10 -37.03
N GLY A 38 -2.45 20.43 -37.18
CA GLY A 38 -2.87 19.05 -37.40
C GLY A 38 -1.92 17.86 -37.35
N ALA A 39 -0.73 17.91 -36.71
CA ALA A 39 0.23 16.80 -36.71
C ALA A 39 0.56 16.26 -35.29
N ALA A 40 -0.06 16.79 -34.24
CA ALA A 40 0.22 16.37 -32.85
C ALA A 40 -0.68 15.25 -32.31
N ALA A 41 -1.65 14.77 -33.09
CA ALA A 41 -2.63 13.75 -32.64
C ALA A 41 -2.07 12.31 -32.62
N ALA A 42 -0.87 12.07 -33.15
CA ALA A 42 -0.32 10.71 -33.26
C ALA A 42 0.62 10.30 -32.10
N LEU A 43 0.99 11.23 -31.18
CA LEU A 43 1.92 10.96 -30.09
C LEU A 43 1.24 10.68 -28.75
N SER A 44 -0.08 10.81 -28.66
CA SER A 44 -0.83 10.53 -27.43
C SER A 44 -1.15 9.05 -27.20
N ALA A 45 -0.88 8.17 -28.17
CA ALA A 45 -1.18 6.75 -28.07
C ALA A 45 -0.20 5.95 -27.19
N CYS A 46 0.93 6.54 -26.78
CA CYS A 46 1.92 5.90 -25.92
C CYS A 46 2.07 6.55 -24.52
N ALA A 47 1.20 7.48 -24.15
CA ALA A 47 1.20 7.96 -22.80
C ALA A 47 0.62 6.86 -21.88
N PRO A 48 1.33 6.46 -20.80
CA PRO A 48 0.74 5.58 -19.81
C PRO A 48 -0.55 6.23 -19.32
N PRO A 49 -1.61 5.43 -19.08
CA PRO A 49 -2.86 5.97 -18.54
C PRO A 49 -2.54 6.81 -17.29
N PRO A 50 -3.17 8.00 -17.13
CA PRO A 50 -2.97 8.77 -15.92
C PRO A 50 -3.29 7.86 -14.72
N PRO A 51 -2.50 7.98 -13.62
CA PRO A 51 -2.83 7.25 -12.41
C PRO A 51 -4.29 7.56 -12.08
N PRO A 52 -5.08 6.57 -11.67
CA PRO A 52 -6.48 6.81 -11.33
C PRO A 52 -6.53 7.98 -10.36
N SER A 53 -7.19 9.06 -10.77
CA SER A 53 -7.42 10.23 -9.94
C SER A 53 -8.08 9.70 -8.68
N GLY A 54 -7.36 9.81 -7.54
CA GLY A 54 -7.75 9.23 -6.27
C GLY A 54 -9.11 9.73 -5.76
N GLY A 55 -10.16 9.23 -6.35
CA GLY A 55 -11.38 9.02 -5.64
C GLY A 55 -11.06 7.93 -4.63
N VAL A 56 -11.27 8.19 -3.35
CA VAL A 56 -11.33 7.14 -2.33
C VAL A 56 -12.26 6.07 -2.88
N ALA A 57 -11.66 4.98 -3.38
CA ALA A 57 -12.45 3.83 -3.74
C ALA A 57 -13.22 3.50 -2.46
N SER A 58 -14.54 3.61 -2.52
CA SER A 58 -15.38 3.20 -1.41
C SER A 58 -14.94 1.78 -1.12
N LEU A 59 -14.40 1.52 0.06
CA LEU A 59 -14.02 0.18 0.48
C LEU A 59 -15.28 -0.67 0.32
N VAL A 60 -15.33 -1.43 -0.77
CA VAL A 60 -16.34 -2.47 -0.91
C VAL A 60 -15.85 -3.56 0.02
N LEU A 61 -16.44 -3.59 1.23
CA LEU A 61 -16.15 -4.65 2.17
C LEU A 61 -16.56 -5.97 1.52
N PRO A 62 -15.72 -7.01 1.60
CA PRO A 62 -16.11 -8.33 1.14
C PRO A 62 -17.30 -8.82 1.95
N GLU A 63 -18.07 -9.73 1.37
CA GLU A 63 -19.16 -10.40 2.05
C GLU A 63 -18.63 -11.12 3.30
N ASP A 64 -19.35 -11.02 4.40
CA ASP A 64 -19.03 -11.77 5.62
C ASP A 64 -19.39 -13.25 5.43
N LEU A 65 -18.37 -14.09 5.35
CA LEU A 65 -18.50 -15.54 5.19
C LEU A 65 -18.33 -16.30 6.50
N SER A 66 -18.21 -15.62 7.64
CA SER A 66 -17.88 -16.24 8.94
C SER A 66 -18.89 -17.30 9.40
N ASP A 67 -20.11 -17.26 8.93
CA ASP A 67 -21.13 -18.27 9.24
C ASP A 67 -20.95 -19.56 8.41
N THR A 68 -20.37 -19.46 7.22
CA THR A 68 -20.26 -20.57 6.27
C THR A 68 -18.83 -21.10 6.11
N ASP A 69 -17.81 -20.22 6.18
CA ASP A 69 -16.41 -20.56 6.09
C ASP A 69 -15.71 -20.31 7.46
N LYS A 70 -15.60 -21.36 8.26
CA LYS A 70 -14.94 -21.35 9.57
C LYS A 70 -13.41 -21.47 9.43
N VAL A 71 -12.82 -20.61 8.61
CA VAL A 71 -11.37 -20.57 8.35
C VAL A 71 -10.86 -19.15 8.51
N VAL A 72 -9.69 -19.02 9.12
CA VAL A 72 -8.90 -17.78 9.15
C VAL A 72 -7.52 -18.05 8.57
N ARG A 73 -7.12 -17.27 7.57
CA ARG A 73 -5.85 -17.37 6.85
C ARG A 73 -4.93 -16.24 7.32
N TRP A 74 -3.88 -16.62 8.05
CA TRP A 74 -3.02 -15.65 8.72
C TRP A 74 -1.58 -15.72 8.21
N ALA A 75 -1.09 -14.59 7.66
CA ALA A 75 0.32 -14.38 7.33
C ALA A 75 1.04 -13.67 8.47
N ASN A 76 2.16 -14.22 8.89
CA ASN A 76 2.94 -13.68 10.00
C ASN A 76 4.45 -13.77 9.72
N TRP A 77 5.22 -13.23 10.65
CA TRP A 77 6.68 -13.34 10.69
C TRP A 77 7.11 -14.71 11.21
N THR A 78 8.29 -15.14 10.81
CA THR A 78 8.92 -16.34 11.34
C THR A 78 9.11 -16.24 12.85
N ALA A 79 8.84 -17.32 13.56
CA ALA A 79 9.01 -17.45 15.01
C ALA A 79 8.18 -16.47 15.88
N TYR A 80 7.06 -15.97 15.36
CA TYR A 80 6.13 -15.14 16.15
C TYR A 80 5.14 -15.96 17.00
N LEU A 81 4.97 -17.23 16.68
CA LEU A 81 4.18 -18.18 17.46
C LEU A 81 5.06 -19.31 18.01
N ASP A 82 4.55 -19.95 19.06
CA ASP A 82 5.11 -21.13 19.66
C ASP A 82 5.08 -22.33 18.68
N TYR A 83 6.26 -22.73 18.23
CA TYR A 83 6.41 -23.87 17.33
C TYR A 83 7.00 -25.05 18.09
N ASP A 84 6.35 -26.20 18.02
CA ASP A 84 6.80 -27.46 18.60
C ASP A 84 7.52 -28.30 17.54
N GLU A 85 8.82 -28.49 17.73
CA GLU A 85 9.69 -29.21 16.80
C GLU A 85 9.36 -30.72 16.71
N GLU A 86 8.81 -31.32 17.75
CA GLU A 86 8.48 -32.75 17.76
C GLU A 86 7.20 -33.03 16.99
N THR A 87 6.16 -32.26 17.27
CA THR A 87 4.84 -32.42 16.64
C THR A 87 4.71 -31.66 15.32
N LYS A 88 5.65 -30.74 15.00
CA LYS A 88 5.60 -29.83 13.85
C LYS A 88 4.34 -28.98 13.80
N LYS A 89 3.86 -28.54 14.97
CA LYS A 89 2.63 -27.78 15.15
C LYS A 89 2.87 -26.53 15.97
N TYR A 90 1.86 -25.66 15.97
CA TYR A 90 1.77 -24.46 16.79
C TYR A 90 0.76 -24.70 17.92
N PRO A 91 1.19 -25.03 19.17
CA PRO A 91 0.30 -25.40 20.26
C PRO A 91 -0.80 -24.35 20.55
N THR A 92 -0.47 -23.08 20.48
CA THR A 92 -1.45 -21.98 20.67
C THR A 92 -2.53 -22.00 19.58
N LEU A 93 -2.20 -22.26 18.32
CA LEU A 93 -3.20 -22.38 17.25
C LEU A 93 -4.04 -23.65 17.39
N GLU A 94 -3.42 -24.79 17.76
CA GLU A 94 -4.17 -26.02 18.01
C GLU A 94 -5.24 -25.83 19.11
N ARG A 95 -4.86 -25.12 20.19
CA ARG A 95 -5.81 -24.75 21.24
C ARG A 95 -6.91 -23.84 20.74
N PHE A 96 -6.58 -22.81 20.00
CA PHE A 96 -7.57 -21.90 19.37
C PHE A 96 -8.57 -22.68 18.51
N ILE A 97 -8.08 -23.57 17.65
CA ILE A 97 -8.92 -24.40 16.78
C ILE A 97 -9.85 -25.31 17.63
N ALA A 98 -9.30 -25.92 18.68
CA ALA A 98 -10.09 -26.80 19.58
C ALA A 98 -11.18 -26.03 20.35
N GLU A 99 -10.91 -24.81 20.81
CA GLU A 99 -11.82 -24.00 21.59
C GLU A 99 -12.90 -23.33 20.72
N THR A 100 -12.56 -22.92 19.49
CA THR A 100 -13.46 -22.11 18.65
C THR A 100 -14.11 -22.90 17.51
N GLY A 101 -13.53 -24.01 17.10
CA GLY A 101 -13.91 -24.71 15.88
C GLY A 101 -13.52 -23.99 14.59
N ILE A 102 -12.77 -22.87 14.67
CA ILE A 102 -12.28 -22.12 13.52
C ILE A 102 -10.93 -22.68 13.11
N ARG A 103 -10.79 -23.11 11.87
CA ARG A 103 -9.52 -23.60 11.33
C ARG A 103 -8.59 -22.42 11.05
N ALA A 104 -7.40 -22.42 11.63
CA ALA A 104 -6.36 -21.45 11.35
C ALA A 104 -5.38 -21.97 10.30
N GLU A 105 -5.29 -21.32 9.15
CA GLU A 105 -4.26 -21.53 8.13
C GLU A 105 -3.16 -20.51 8.34
N TYR A 106 -2.12 -20.90 9.07
CA TYR A 106 -1.01 -20.04 9.45
C TYR A 106 0.19 -20.21 8.52
N THR A 107 0.77 -19.10 8.09
CA THR A 107 1.96 -19.10 7.23
C THR A 107 2.95 -18.04 7.70
N GLU A 108 4.23 -18.38 7.66
CA GLU A 108 5.35 -17.48 7.96
C GLU A 108 5.92 -16.92 6.65
N ASP A 109 5.15 -16.08 5.94
CA ASP A 109 5.56 -15.51 4.64
C ASP A 109 5.88 -14.01 4.70
N ILE A 110 5.99 -13.44 5.90
CA ILE A 110 6.45 -12.06 6.09
C ILE A 110 7.89 -12.08 6.60
N GLU A 111 8.83 -11.70 5.74
CA GLU A 111 10.24 -11.56 6.09
C GLU A 111 10.66 -10.08 6.20
N ASP A 112 9.97 -9.19 5.49
CA ASP A 112 10.20 -7.76 5.45
C ASP A 112 8.91 -7.01 5.16
N ASN A 113 8.68 -5.87 5.85
CA ASN A 113 7.46 -5.08 5.70
C ASN A 113 7.26 -4.55 4.28
N ASP A 114 8.30 -3.92 3.70
CA ASP A 114 8.19 -3.30 2.38
C ASP A 114 8.06 -4.36 1.29
N ALA A 115 8.80 -5.47 1.39
CA ALA A 115 8.72 -6.56 0.43
C ALA A 115 7.32 -7.18 0.42
N TYR A 116 6.76 -7.49 1.60
CA TYR A 116 5.42 -8.06 1.69
C TYR A 116 4.34 -7.06 1.29
N PHE A 117 4.43 -5.80 1.73
CA PHE A 117 3.52 -4.74 1.31
C PHE A 117 3.52 -4.57 -0.21
N ASN A 118 4.69 -4.50 -0.86
CA ASN A 118 4.79 -4.36 -2.31
C ASN A 118 4.22 -5.56 -3.07
N LYS A 119 4.25 -6.75 -2.48
CA LYS A 119 3.64 -7.97 -3.03
C LYS A 119 2.12 -7.89 -3.03
N ILE A 120 1.50 -7.43 -1.92
CA ILE A 120 0.05 -7.50 -1.72
C ILE A 120 -0.70 -6.22 -2.11
N ALA A 121 -0.10 -5.04 -1.93
CA ALA A 121 -0.80 -3.77 -2.11
C ALA A 121 -1.38 -3.54 -3.53
N PRO A 122 -0.72 -3.96 -4.64
CA PRO A 122 -1.31 -3.85 -5.96
C PRO A 122 -2.60 -4.66 -6.12
N GLN A 123 -2.63 -5.86 -5.54
CA GLN A 123 -3.79 -6.76 -5.57
C GLN A 123 -4.94 -6.20 -4.73
N LEU A 124 -4.64 -5.74 -3.51
CA LEU A 124 -5.63 -5.09 -2.64
C LEU A 124 -6.23 -3.84 -3.27
N ARG A 125 -5.41 -2.99 -3.92
CA ARG A 125 -5.90 -1.81 -4.66
C ARG A 125 -6.78 -2.16 -5.85
N ALA A 126 -6.59 -3.34 -6.42
CA ALA A 126 -7.43 -3.86 -7.49
C ALA A 126 -8.67 -4.60 -6.98
N GLY A 127 -8.90 -4.66 -5.65
CA GLY A 127 -9.99 -5.40 -5.04
C GLY A 127 -9.86 -6.92 -5.21
N GLN A 128 -8.63 -7.42 -5.37
CA GLN A 128 -8.37 -8.85 -5.54
C GLN A 128 -8.14 -9.51 -4.19
N ASP A 129 -8.60 -10.74 -4.07
CA ASP A 129 -8.27 -11.60 -2.94
C ASP A 129 -6.78 -11.95 -2.96
N ILE A 130 -6.12 -11.77 -1.82
CA ILE A 130 -4.70 -12.14 -1.61
C ILE A 130 -4.54 -13.49 -0.92
N GLY A 131 -5.65 -14.20 -0.65
CA GLY A 131 -5.66 -15.47 0.06
C GLY A 131 -5.24 -15.35 1.52
N ARG A 132 -5.42 -14.18 2.14
CA ARG A 132 -5.11 -13.92 3.55
C ARG A 132 -6.17 -13.00 4.14
N ASP A 133 -6.67 -13.38 5.33
CA ASP A 133 -7.64 -12.60 6.10
C ASP A 133 -6.92 -11.68 7.09
N ILE A 134 -5.80 -12.15 7.65
CA ILE A 134 -4.99 -11.42 8.61
C ILE A 134 -3.52 -11.43 8.16
N PHE A 135 -2.85 -10.30 8.34
CA PHE A 135 -1.39 -10.22 8.24
C PHE A 135 -0.82 -9.30 9.31
N THR A 136 0.34 -9.67 9.84
CA THR A 136 0.99 -8.94 10.93
C THR A 136 2.05 -8.01 10.37
N PHE A 137 1.87 -6.70 10.55
CA PHE A 137 2.86 -5.70 10.20
C PHE A 137 3.39 -4.98 11.44
N THR A 138 4.56 -4.36 11.32
CA THR A 138 5.00 -3.38 12.31
C THR A 138 4.09 -2.16 12.28
N ASP A 139 4.08 -1.39 13.38
CA ASP A 139 3.20 -0.24 13.59
C ASP A 139 3.22 0.78 12.44
N TRP A 140 4.40 1.14 11.95
CA TRP A 140 4.55 2.13 10.87
C TRP A 140 3.97 1.62 9.54
N MET A 141 4.12 0.31 9.23
CA MET A 141 3.53 -0.28 8.04
C MET A 141 2.02 -0.46 8.20
N ALA A 142 1.55 -0.87 9.38
CA ALA A 142 0.12 -0.90 9.70
C ALA A 142 -0.54 0.48 9.51
N ASN A 143 0.10 1.55 10.00
CA ASN A 143 -0.35 2.92 9.75
C ASN A 143 -0.40 3.28 8.26
N ARG A 144 0.53 2.77 7.46
CA ARG A 144 0.52 2.95 5.99
C ARG A 144 -0.69 2.24 5.37
N MET A 145 -0.94 0.99 5.76
CA MET A 145 -2.11 0.23 5.29
C MET A 145 -3.43 0.93 5.60
N ILE A 146 -3.57 1.48 6.82
CA ILE A 146 -4.76 2.24 7.25
C ILE A 146 -4.93 3.50 6.39
N ARG A 147 -3.88 4.31 6.21
CA ARG A 147 -3.93 5.53 5.38
C ARG A 147 -4.24 5.24 3.92
N ASP A 148 -3.68 4.16 3.40
CA ASP A 148 -3.90 3.73 2.02
C ASP A 148 -5.25 3.01 1.85
N GLN A 149 -6.03 2.84 2.93
CA GLN A 149 -7.34 2.14 2.96
C GLN A 149 -7.25 0.70 2.41
N LEU A 150 -6.19 -0.01 2.76
CA LEU A 150 -5.92 -1.38 2.33
C LEU A 150 -6.23 -2.43 3.40
N CYS A 151 -6.86 -2.04 4.50
CA CYS A 151 -7.35 -2.94 5.54
C CYS A 151 -8.76 -2.54 5.95
N GLN A 152 -9.53 -3.53 6.37
CA GLN A 152 -10.88 -3.34 6.86
C GLN A 152 -10.89 -2.71 8.25
N PRO A 153 -11.75 -1.72 8.54
CA PRO A 153 -11.93 -1.22 9.89
C PRO A 153 -12.55 -2.31 10.78
N LEU A 154 -12.04 -2.43 12.00
CA LEU A 154 -12.60 -3.35 12.99
C LEU A 154 -13.69 -2.63 13.80
N GLU A 155 -14.85 -3.26 13.91
CA GLU A 155 -15.94 -2.76 14.73
C GLU A 155 -15.80 -3.30 16.15
N LEU A 156 -15.39 -2.46 17.10
CA LEU A 156 -15.16 -2.85 18.49
C LEU A 156 -16.37 -3.47 19.14
N ILE A 157 -17.59 -3.10 18.71
CA ILE A 157 -18.83 -3.68 19.25
C ILE A 157 -18.96 -5.18 18.97
N THR A 158 -18.30 -5.68 17.93
CA THR A 158 -18.28 -7.11 17.60
C THR A 158 -17.14 -7.87 18.29
N MET A 159 -16.29 -7.16 19.03
CA MET A 159 -15.13 -7.72 19.72
C MET A 159 -15.21 -7.46 21.22
N PRO A 160 -16.04 -8.22 21.96
CA PRO A 160 -16.31 -7.98 23.39
C PRO A 160 -15.06 -8.10 24.28
N ASN A 161 -14.01 -8.77 23.79
CA ASN A 161 -12.75 -8.97 24.50
C ASN A 161 -11.63 -8.02 24.03
N ALA A 162 -11.94 -7.06 23.14
CA ALA A 162 -10.96 -6.04 22.78
C ALA A 162 -10.69 -5.12 23.98
N PRO A 163 -9.40 -4.72 24.24
CA PRO A 163 -9.05 -3.87 25.37
C PRO A 163 -9.62 -2.45 25.26
#